data_ae7957b6f32f4f95cba11baae03c01ea
#
_entry.id   ae7957b6f32f4f95cba11baae03c01ea
#
_cell.length_a   1.000
_cell.length_b   1.000
_cell.length_c   1.000
_cell.angle_alpha   90.00
_cell.angle_beta   90.00
_cell.angle_gamma   90.00
#
_symmetry.space_group_name_H-M   'P 1'
#
loop_
_entity.id
_entity.type
_entity.pdbx_description
1 polymer ?
#
loop_
_entity_poly.entity_id
_entity_poly.type
_entity_poly.pdbx_seq_one_letter_code
_entity_poly.pdbx_strand_id
1 'polypeptide(L)'
;MSIRRSLRAITGSAIALLLLHSHVQANPSTNNPNQQVTQKIAFQNWVLDISGQTTEAYTANDSKSSFGVFCASEQCLFYLHQALNCEPGTKYSVLLNSQTVATALSMECTRIGGKLFQILNPFESVLRAAQAGDTIGFAVALQSGAFAVTRFSLAGAKPAIERALLEAANSKNRQTKPSTPKPPPSSNPRPKDIAI
;
A
#
# COMPACT_ATOMS: atom_id res chain seq x y z
N MET A 1 32.97 -46.04 -27.79
CA MET A 1 32.67 -46.79 -28.97
C MET A 1 31.27 -46.46 -29.46
N SER A 2 31.20 -45.91 -30.55
CA SER A 2 30.27 -45.73 -31.65
C SER A 2 29.49 -44.43 -31.72
N ILE A 3 29.99 -43.63 -32.61
CA ILE A 3 29.44 -42.41 -33.22
C ILE A 3 28.33 -42.80 -34.19
N ARG A 4 27.18 -42.13 -34.16
CA ARG A 4 26.36 -41.98 -35.37
C ARG A 4 25.90 -40.56 -35.58
N ARG A 5 26.52 -39.88 -36.54
CA ARG A 5 26.06 -38.69 -37.22
C ARG A 5 24.86 -39.03 -38.10
N SER A 6 23.84 -38.19 -38.09
CA SER A 6 22.83 -38.17 -39.13
C SER A 6 22.57 -36.72 -39.57
N LEU A 7 23.04 -36.37 -40.74
CA LEU A 7 22.69 -35.20 -41.53
C LEU A 7 21.29 -35.39 -42.14
N ARG A 8 20.41 -34.41 -42.07
CA ARG A 8 19.31 -34.22 -43.04
C ARG A 8 19.02 -32.70 -43.12
N ALA A 9 19.46 -32.13 -44.21
CA ALA A 9 18.72 -31.66 -45.38
C ALA A 9 17.81 -30.45 -45.13
N ILE A 10 18.27 -29.35 -45.72
CA ILE A 10 17.67 -28.02 -45.87
C ILE A 10 16.52 -28.09 -46.90
N THR A 11 15.33 -27.67 -46.58
CA THR A 11 14.32 -27.28 -47.54
C THR A 11 13.83 -25.87 -47.21
N GLY A 12 14.07 -24.96 -48.13
CA GLY A 12 13.63 -23.58 -48.06
C GLY A 12 12.11 -23.46 -48.17
N SER A 13 11.56 -22.54 -47.44
CA SER A 13 10.19 -22.08 -47.64
C SER A 13 10.17 -20.57 -47.57
N ALA A 14 9.79 -19.97 -48.66
CA ALA A 14 9.60 -18.55 -48.83
C ALA A 14 8.44 -18.08 -47.92
N ILE A 15 8.71 -17.13 -47.04
CA ILE A 15 7.68 -16.51 -46.20
C ILE A 15 7.31 -15.16 -46.82
N ALA A 16 6.07 -15.09 -47.32
CA ALA A 16 5.44 -13.88 -47.80
C ALA A 16 5.24 -12.89 -46.64
N LEU A 17 5.78 -11.69 -46.78
CA LEU A 17 5.60 -10.58 -45.86
C LEU A 17 4.17 -10.03 -46.02
N LEU A 18 3.24 -10.38 -45.12
CA LEU A 18 1.96 -9.72 -44.94
C LEU A 18 2.15 -8.54 -43.97
N LEU A 19 2.17 -7.32 -44.51
CA LEU A 19 2.14 -6.08 -43.77
C LEU A 19 0.74 -5.89 -43.16
N LEU A 20 0.56 -6.31 -41.92
CA LEU A 20 -0.61 -5.99 -41.11
C LEU A 20 -0.48 -4.56 -40.60
N HIS A 21 -1.21 -3.63 -41.21
CA HIS A 21 -1.38 -2.28 -40.70
C HIS A 21 -2.26 -2.35 -39.44
N SER A 22 -1.65 -2.29 -38.26
CA SER A 22 -2.35 -2.16 -36.99
C SER A 22 -2.86 -0.72 -36.85
N HIS A 23 -4.16 -0.49 -37.10
CA HIS A 23 -4.82 0.75 -36.73
C HIS A 23 -4.85 0.83 -35.19
N VAL A 24 -4.00 1.69 -34.64
CA VAL A 24 -4.10 2.10 -33.23
C VAL A 24 -5.34 2.98 -33.11
N GLN A 25 -6.44 2.39 -32.67
CA GLN A 25 -7.61 3.16 -32.22
C GLN A 25 -7.27 3.76 -30.86
N ALA A 26 -7.05 5.07 -30.83
CA ALA A 26 -7.01 5.83 -29.59
C ALA A 26 -8.41 5.83 -28.98
N ASN A 27 -8.63 4.98 -27.97
CA ASN A 27 -9.84 5.07 -27.16
C ASN A 27 -9.82 6.41 -26.41
N PRO A 28 -10.85 7.25 -26.53
CA PRO A 28 -10.97 8.42 -25.68
C PRO A 28 -11.10 7.94 -24.22
N SER A 29 -10.14 8.33 -23.41
CA SER A 29 -10.13 8.09 -21.96
C SER A 29 -11.36 8.82 -21.39
N THR A 30 -12.44 8.10 -21.12
CA THR A 30 -13.56 8.62 -20.35
C THR A 30 -13.06 8.85 -18.93
N ASN A 31 -12.77 10.11 -18.59
CA ASN A 31 -12.51 10.55 -17.23
C ASN A 31 -13.76 10.30 -16.40
N ASN A 32 -13.83 9.11 -15.79
CA ASN A 32 -14.84 8.79 -14.81
C ASN A 32 -14.43 9.48 -13.49
N PRO A 33 -15.17 10.50 -12.99
CA PRO A 33 -14.79 11.26 -11.81
C PRO A 33 -14.77 10.43 -10.52
N ASN A 34 -15.15 9.16 -10.57
CA ASN A 34 -15.17 8.21 -9.45
C ASN A 34 -14.03 7.19 -9.48
N GLN A 35 -13.04 7.30 -10.36
CA GLN A 35 -11.87 6.44 -10.27
C GLN A 35 -11.02 6.88 -9.07
N GLN A 36 -11.15 6.16 -7.98
CA GLN A 36 -10.30 6.28 -6.82
C GLN A 36 -8.87 5.95 -7.24
N VAL A 37 -8.03 6.98 -7.37
CA VAL A 37 -6.63 6.81 -7.79
C VAL A 37 -5.92 6.01 -6.72
N THR A 38 -5.55 4.78 -7.04
CA THR A 38 -4.70 3.94 -6.21
C THR A 38 -3.27 4.07 -6.74
N GLN A 39 -2.34 4.44 -5.88
CA GLN A 39 -0.92 4.57 -6.21
C GLN A 39 -0.10 3.68 -5.29
N LYS A 40 0.77 2.84 -5.86
CA LYS A 40 1.75 2.05 -5.12
C LYS A 40 3.17 2.51 -5.45
N ILE A 41 3.95 2.76 -4.40
CA ILE A 41 5.34 3.22 -4.50
C ILE A 41 6.22 2.27 -3.68
N ALA A 42 7.29 1.76 -4.29
CA ALA A 42 8.23 0.89 -3.60
C ALA A 42 9.39 1.70 -3.00
N PHE A 43 9.74 1.40 -1.75
CA PHE A 43 10.90 1.88 -1.02
C PHE A 43 11.69 0.67 -0.54
N GLN A 44 12.56 0.12 -1.35
CA GLN A 44 13.31 -1.11 -1.07
C GLN A 44 12.36 -2.26 -0.64
N ASN A 45 12.37 -2.65 0.66
CA ASN A 45 11.52 -3.72 1.19
C ASN A 45 10.15 -3.23 1.67
N TRP A 46 9.88 -1.92 1.54
CA TRP A 46 8.61 -1.31 1.93
C TRP A 46 7.80 -0.89 0.73
N VAL A 47 6.49 -0.96 0.87
CA VAL A 47 5.52 -0.49 -0.12
C VAL A 47 4.65 0.57 0.53
N LEU A 48 4.49 1.69 -0.14
CA LEU A 48 3.49 2.70 0.17
C LEU A 48 2.31 2.52 -0.77
N ASP A 49 1.12 2.32 -0.22
CA ASP A 49 -0.16 2.25 -0.93
C ASP A 49 -1.00 3.47 -0.55
N ILE A 50 -1.38 4.27 -1.55
CA ILE A 50 -2.25 5.44 -1.39
C ILE A 50 -3.55 5.14 -2.10
N SER A 51 -4.66 5.04 -1.38
CA SER A 51 -5.97 4.71 -1.92
C SER A 51 -7.04 5.67 -1.38
N GLY A 52 -7.41 6.65 -2.19
CA GLY A 52 -8.37 7.68 -1.80
C GLY A 52 -7.93 8.47 -0.57
N GLN A 53 -8.57 8.22 0.57
CA GLN A 53 -8.29 8.89 1.85
C GLN A 53 -7.44 8.04 2.80
N THR A 54 -7.07 6.85 2.39
CA THR A 54 -6.24 5.94 3.19
C THR A 54 -4.84 5.87 2.63
N THR A 55 -3.88 5.73 3.51
CA THR A 55 -2.48 5.56 3.18
C THR A 55 -1.90 4.45 4.05
N GLU A 56 -1.18 3.54 3.45
CA GLU A 56 -0.56 2.42 4.15
C GLU A 56 0.89 2.29 3.71
N ALA A 57 1.84 2.29 4.66
CA ALA A 57 3.22 1.92 4.40
C ALA A 57 3.54 0.63 5.15
N TYR A 58 3.97 -0.40 4.44
CA TYR A 58 4.15 -1.72 5.02
C TYR A 58 5.30 -2.50 4.39
N THR A 59 5.76 -3.49 5.13
CA THR A 59 6.65 -4.55 4.66
C THR A 59 6.06 -5.92 5.01
N ALA A 60 6.45 -6.93 4.26
CA ALA A 60 6.07 -8.31 4.52
C ALA A 60 7.33 -9.18 4.62
N ASN A 61 7.22 -10.31 5.33
CA ASN A 61 8.27 -11.32 5.41
C ASN A 61 7.85 -12.63 4.73
N ASP A 62 8.78 -13.58 4.66
CA ASP A 62 8.55 -14.89 4.00
C ASP A 62 7.45 -15.72 4.68
N SER A 63 7.15 -15.45 5.95
CA SER A 63 6.07 -16.10 6.72
C SER A 63 4.68 -15.52 6.42
N LYS A 64 4.54 -14.66 5.40
CA LYS A 64 3.30 -13.96 5.03
C LYS A 64 2.74 -13.07 6.16
N SER A 65 3.59 -12.70 7.10
CA SER A 65 3.28 -11.68 8.10
C SER A 65 3.63 -10.31 7.55
N SER A 66 2.90 -9.28 7.95
CA SER A 66 3.19 -7.90 7.58
C SER A 66 3.22 -6.99 8.81
N PHE A 67 4.03 -5.94 8.71
CA PHE A 67 4.15 -4.87 9.68
C PHE A 67 4.10 -3.54 8.93
N GLY A 68 3.35 -2.58 9.46
CA GLY A 68 3.22 -1.30 8.79
C GLY A 68 2.50 -0.24 9.61
N VAL A 69 2.39 0.94 9.01
CA VAL A 69 1.56 2.05 9.46
C VAL A 69 0.39 2.21 8.49
N PHE A 70 -0.79 2.28 9.03
CA PHE A 70 -2.02 2.58 8.30
C PHE A 70 -2.60 3.89 8.80
N CYS A 71 -2.94 4.77 7.87
CA CYS A 71 -3.57 6.05 8.15
C CYS A 71 -4.93 6.14 7.43
N ALA A 72 -5.96 6.52 8.15
CA ALA A 72 -7.26 6.90 7.60
C ALA A 72 -7.59 8.31 8.10
N SER A 73 -7.71 9.25 7.18
CA SER A 73 -7.86 10.67 7.51
C SER A 73 -6.71 11.16 8.41
N GLU A 74 -6.99 11.55 9.67
CA GLU A 74 -6.00 12.06 10.61
C GLU A 74 -5.43 11.00 11.56
N GLN A 75 -6.01 9.80 11.56
CA GLN A 75 -5.63 8.75 12.49
C GLN A 75 -4.67 7.77 11.83
N CYS A 76 -3.49 7.66 12.42
CA CYS A 76 -2.52 6.67 12.04
C CYS A 76 -2.31 5.66 13.16
N LEU A 77 -2.09 4.40 12.80
CA LEU A 77 -1.80 3.32 13.72
C LEU A 77 -0.73 2.40 13.15
N PHE A 78 0.11 1.84 14.01
CA PHE A 78 0.98 0.73 13.64
C PHE A 78 0.28 -0.59 13.88
N TYR A 79 0.52 -1.54 12.99
CA TYR A 79 -0.08 -2.86 13.08
C TYR A 79 0.91 -3.98 12.78
N LEU A 80 0.59 -5.16 13.31
CA LEU A 80 1.07 -6.46 12.84
C LEU A 80 -0.11 -7.22 12.24
N HIS A 81 0.16 -7.94 11.17
CA HIS A 81 -0.70 -8.97 10.65
C HIS A 81 0.11 -10.26 10.55
N GLN A 82 -0.24 -11.25 11.36
CA GLN A 82 0.44 -12.54 11.41
C GLN A 82 -0.59 -13.66 11.52
N ALA A 83 -0.15 -14.88 11.23
CA ALA A 83 -0.99 -16.09 11.33
C ALA A 83 -1.32 -16.50 12.77
N LEU A 84 -1.26 -15.57 13.73
CA LEU A 84 -1.68 -15.81 15.11
C LEU A 84 -3.17 -15.55 15.24
N ASN A 85 -3.87 -16.55 15.76
CA ASN A 85 -5.25 -16.36 16.17
C ASN A 85 -5.29 -15.48 17.40
N CYS A 86 -6.00 -14.38 17.32
CA CYS A 86 -6.28 -13.51 18.44
C CYS A 86 -7.78 -13.20 18.49
N GLU A 87 -8.30 -12.96 19.67
CA GLU A 87 -9.70 -12.62 19.87
C GLU A 87 -9.88 -11.10 19.77
N PRO A 88 -10.77 -10.61 18.88
CA PRO A 88 -11.01 -9.16 18.73
C PRO A 88 -11.35 -8.48 20.06
N GLY A 89 -10.71 -7.34 20.32
CA GLY A 89 -10.84 -6.56 21.53
C GLY A 89 -9.91 -7.01 22.68
N THR A 90 -9.24 -8.15 22.55
CA THR A 90 -8.30 -8.63 23.57
C THR A 90 -6.97 -7.88 23.44
N LYS A 91 -6.39 -7.55 24.62
CA LYS A 91 -5.08 -6.89 24.72
C LYS A 91 -4.02 -7.89 25.17
N TYR A 92 -2.88 -7.81 24.51
CA TYR A 92 -1.72 -8.65 24.77
C TYR A 92 -0.49 -7.77 25.00
N SER A 93 0.50 -8.31 25.69
CA SER A 93 1.84 -7.71 25.72
C SER A 93 2.68 -8.28 24.60
N VAL A 94 3.43 -7.43 23.90
CA VAL A 94 4.42 -7.82 22.90
C VAL A 94 5.74 -7.13 23.21
N LEU A 95 6.83 -7.87 23.08
CA LEU A 95 8.17 -7.31 23.19
C LEU A 95 8.60 -6.84 21.81
N LEU A 96 8.89 -5.55 21.69
CA LEU A 96 9.51 -4.95 20.51
C LEU A 96 11.02 -4.88 20.73
N ASN A 97 11.77 -5.28 19.72
CA ASN A 97 13.23 -5.17 19.68
C ASN A 97 13.69 -4.63 18.31
N SER A 98 14.50 -3.59 18.35
CA SER A 98 15.25 -3.04 17.22
C SER A 98 16.67 -2.71 17.67
N GLN A 99 17.52 -2.19 16.80
CA GLN A 99 18.88 -1.78 17.18
C GLN A 99 18.90 -0.65 18.22
N THR A 100 17.86 0.17 18.27
CA THR A 100 17.83 1.39 19.11
C THR A 100 16.79 1.34 20.21
N VAL A 101 15.80 0.44 20.12
CA VAL A 101 14.68 0.35 21.06
C VAL A 101 14.42 -1.10 21.42
N ALA A 102 14.39 -1.38 22.73
CA ALA A 102 13.89 -2.64 23.27
C ALA A 102 12.87 -2.30 24.37
N THR A 103 11.60 -2.63 24.14
CA THR A 103 10.52 -2.26 25.07
C THR A 103 9.32 -3.20 24.96
N ALA A 104 8.51 -3.23 26.02
CA ALA A 104 7.20 -3.87 25.96
C ALA A 104 6.17 -2.88 25.40
N LEU A 105 5.31 -3.38 24.53
CA LEU A 105 4.17 -2.66 23.96
C LEU A 105 2.87 -3.35 24.37
N SER A 106 1.77 -2.62 24.34
CA SER A 106 0.42 -3.19 24.29
C SER A 106 0.03 -3.45 22.83
N MET A 107 -0.55 -4.60 22.59
CA MET A 107 -1.05 -5.04 21.29
C MET A 107 -2.52 -5.38 21.43
N GLU A 108 -3.40 -4.74 20.65
CA GLU A 108 -4.84 -4.98 20.66
C GLU A 108 -5.26 -5.70 19.37
N CYS A 109 -5.96 -6.81 19.52
CA CYS A 109 -6.52 -7.55 18.40
C CYS A 109 -7.75 -6.83 17.86
N THR A 110 -7.75 -6.51 16.56
CA THR A 110 -8.83 -5.78 15.88
C THR A 110 -9.16 -6.44 14.55
N ARG A 111 -10.45 -6.49 14.20
CA ARG A 111 -10.89 -7.00 12.91
C ARG A 111 -11.14 -5.84 11.95
N ILE A 112 -10.41 -5.78 10.84
CA ILE A 112 -10.53 -4.78 9.79
C ILE A 112 -10.73 -5.50 8.45
N GLY A 113 -11.82 -5.23 7.74
CA GLY A 113 -12.10 -5.85 6.45
C GLY A 113 -12.12 -7.39 6.47
N GLY A 114 -12.58 -7.99 7.58
CA GLY A 114 -12.62 -9.44 7.77
C GLY A 114 -11.32 -10.10 8.20
N LYS A 115 -10.19 -9.39 8.18
CA LYS A 115 -8.87 -9.85 8.62
C LYS A 115 -8.57 -9.39 10.04
N LEU A 116 -7.74 -10.16 10.75
CA LEU A 116 -7.28 -9.82 12.10
C LEU A 116 -5.96 -9.04 12.00
N PHE A 117 -5.93 -7.90 12.70
CA PHE A 117 -4.75 -7.07 12.86
C PHE A 117 -4.47 -6.89 14.35
N GLN A 118 -3.21 -6.80 14.68
CA GLN A 118 -2.76 -6.49 16.03
C GLN A 118 -2.24 -5.04 16.04
N ILE A 119 -3.00 -4.15 16.66
CA ILE A 119 -2.67 -2.72 16.75
C ILE A 119 -1.67 -2.49 17.88
N LEU A 120 -0.56 -1.85 17.56
CA LEU A 120 0.57 -1.65 18.47
C LEU A 120 0.51 -0.28 19.16
N ASN A 121 0.67 -0.26 20.47
CA ASN A 121 0.67 0.95 21.28
C ASN A 121 1.82 0.95 22.32
N PRO A 122 2.44 2.12 22.61
CA PRO A 122 2.16 3.45 22.07
C PRO A 122 2.77 3.68 20.68
N PHE A 123 2.10 4.48 19.84
CA PHE A 123 2.50 4.79 18.48
C PHE A 123 3.95 5.31 18.38
N GLU A 124 4.32 6.27 19.22
CA GLU A 124 5.63 6.91 19.20
C GLU A 124 6.80 5.95 19.47
N SER A 125 6.59 4.93 20.29
CA SER A 125 7.62 3.93 20.56
C SER A 125 7.88 3.05 19.33
N VAL A 126 6.83 2.67 18.62
CA VAL A 126 6.92 1.90 17.38
C VAL A 126 7.53 2.76 16.28
N LEU A 127 7.13 4.03 16.16
CA LEU A 127 7.67 4.97 15.16
C LEU A 127 9.19 5.13 15.32
N ARG A 128 9.67 5.38 16.53
CA ARG A 128 11.13 5.49 16.79
C ARG A 128 11.87 4.22 16.42
N ALA A 129 11.33 3.06 16.78
CA ALA A 129 11.95 1.78 16.47
C ALA A 129 11.98 1.49 14.97
N ALA A 130 10.93 1.87 14.24
CA ALA A 130 10.78 1.63 12.80
C ALA A 130 11.62 2.58 11.94
N GLN A 131 12.04 3.72 12.47
CA GLN A 131 12.84 4.72 11.74
C GLN A 131 14.36 4.54 11.89
N ALA A 132 14.81 3.62 12.74
CA ALA A 132 16.22 3.44 13.03
C ALA A 132 16.63 1.96 13.05
N GLY A 133 17.71 1.65 12.34
CA GLY A 133 18.27 0.32 12.23
C GLY A 133 17.86 -0.44 10.98
N ASP A 134 18.26 -1.70 10.91
CA ASP A 134 18.09 -2.55 9.73
C ASP A 134 16.90 -3.50 9.87
N THR A 135 16.56 -3.88 11.11
CA THR A 135 15.51 -4.83 11.43
C THR A 135 14.73 -4.45 12.67
N ILE A 136 13.45 -4.83 12.69
CA ILE A 136 12.57 -4.77 13.84
C ILE A 136 11.99 -6.16 14.13
N GLY A 137 11.91 -6.54 15.40
CA GLY A 137 11.38 -7.81 15.84
C GLY A 137 10.27 -7.64 16.87
N PHE A 138 9.33 -8.58 16.84
CA PHE A 138 8.22 -8.66 17.79
C PHE A 138 8.18 -10.07 18.36
N ALA A 139 8.11 -10.18 19.70
CA ALA A 139 7.96 -11.45 20.39
C ALA A 139 6.65 -11.44 21.19
N VAL A 140 5.73 -12.30 20.79
CA VAL A 140 4.40 -12.47 21.41
C VAL A 140 4.42 -13.72 22.26
N ALA A 141 4.04 -13.61 23.53
CA ALA A 141 3.90 -14.77 24.40
C ALA A 141 2.70 -15.61 23.98
N LEU A 142 2.91 -16.92 23.87
CA LEU A 142 1.87 -17.90 23.57
C LEU A 142 1.35 -18.55 24.85
N GLN A 143 0.14 -19.07 24.83
CA GLN A 143 -0.45 -19.83 25.96
C GLN A 143 0.38 -21.06 26.37
N SER A 144 1.17 -21.59 25.44
CA SER A 144 2.10 -22.70 25.69
C SER A 144 3.32 -22.32 26.54
N GLY A 145 3.51 -21.02 26.86
CA GLY A 145 4.71 -20.52 27.51
C GLY A 145 5.88 -20.22 26.54
N ALA A 146 5.73 -20.56 25.25
CA ALA A 146 6.69 -20.20 24.22
C ALA A 146 6.46 -18.78 23.70
N PHE A 147 7.37 -18.29 22.83
CA PHE A 147 7.23 -17.02 22.14
C PHE A 147 7.13 -17.23 20.62
N ALA A 148 6.15 -16.58 20.00
CA ALA A 148 6.16 -16.39 18.56
C ALA A 148 6.99 -15.15 18.24
N VAL A 149 8.08 -15.33 17.48
CA VAL A 149 8.99 -14.23 17.11
C VAL A 149 8.87 -13.97 15.61
N THR A 150 8.58 -12.72 15.28
CA THR A 150 8.49 -12.26 13.89
C THR A 150 9.46 -11.10 13.68
N ARG A 151 10.17 -11.09 12.55
CA ARG A 151 11.13 -10.04 12.20
C ARG A 151 10.82 -9.48 10.82
N PHE A 152 11.10 -8.18 10.67
CA PHE A 152 10.89 -7.44 9.42
C PHE A 152 12.12 -6.58 9.10
N SER A 153 12.39 -6.43 7.81
CA SER A 153 13.40 -5.49 7.32
C SER A 153 12.92 -4.05 7.47
N LEU A 154 13.81 -3.17 7.91
CA LEU A 154 13.58 -1.72 7.95
C LEU A 154 14.20 -0.99 6.74
N ALA A 155 14.77 -1.73 5.78
CA ALA A 155 15.29 -1.15 4.55
C ALA A 155 14.17 -0.45 3.76
N GLY A 156 14.21 0.90 3.72
CA GLY A 156 13.16 1.72 3.10
C GLY A 156 12.03 2.14 4.06
N ALA A 157 12.02 1.70 5.32
CA ALA A 157 10.99 2.01 6.29
C ALA A 157 10.81 3.52 6.50
N LYS A 158 11.90 4.22 6.83
CA LYS A 158 11.86 5.65 7.15
C LYS A 158 11.20 6.48 6.05
N PRO A 159 11.67 6.49 4.79
CA PRO A 159 11.03 7.29 3.74
C PRO A 159 9.59 6.83 3.43
N ALA A 160 9.27 5.54 3.54
CA ALA A 160 7.92 5.05 3.32
C ALA A 160 6.94 5.54 4.39
N ILE A 161 7.33 5.44 5.67
CA ILE A 161 6.51 5.89 6.81
C ILE A 161 6.34 7.41 6.78
N GLU A 162 7.42 8.18 6.60
CA GLU A 162 7.35 9.64 6.51
C GLU A 162 6.42 10.09 5.38
N ARG A 163 6.48 9.43 4.23
CA ARG A 163 5.60 9.73 3.11
C ARG A 163 4.14 9.37 3.42
N ALA A 164 3.87 8.24 4.09
CA ALA A 164 2.53 7.86 4.50
C ALA A 164 1.89 8.90 5.45
N LEU A 165 2.65 9.36 6.45
CA LEU A 165 2.20 10.38 7.41
C LEU A 165 1.96 11.72 6.71
N LEU A 166 2.82 12.11 5.77
CA LEU A 166 2.65 13.33 4.98
C LEU A 166 1.39 13.28 4.10
N GLU A 167 1.15 12.16 3.42
CA GLU A 167 -0.06 12.00 2.59
C GLU A 167 -1.34 12.02 3.43
N ALA A 168 -1.33 11.43 4.63
CA ALA A 168 -2.44 11.50 5.56
C ALA A 168 -2.74 12.95 5.98
N ALA A 169 -1.71 13.73 6.33
CA ALA A 169 -1.86 15.16 6.65
C ALA A 169 -2.39 15.98 5.46
N ASN A 170 -1.92 15.69 4.24
CA ASN A 170 -2.36 16.38 3.02
C ASN A 170 -3.80 16.04 2.64
N SER A 171 -4.29 14.83 2.94
CA SER A 171 -5.67 14.44 2.67
C SER A 171 -6.67 15.24 3.50
N LYS A 172 -6.31 15.60 4.73
CA LYS A 172 -7.06 16.54 5.57
C LYS A 172 -7.21 17.89 4.93
N ASN A 173 -6.10 18.48 4.46
CA ASN A 173 -6.10 19.84 3.87
C ASN A 173 -6.94 19.91 2.59
N ARG A 174 -7.08 18.80 1.86
CA ARG A 174 -7.96 18.71 0.68
C ARG A 174 -9.43 18.72 1.03
N GLN A 175 -9.83 18.18 2.19
CA GLN A 175 -11.22 18.16 2.64
C GLN A 175 -11.68 19.51 3.22
N THR A 176 -10.77 20.28 3.80
CA THR A 176 -11.10 21.56 4.43
C THR A 176 -11.17 22.73 3.45
N LYS A 177 -10.74 22.54 2.18
CA LYS A 177 -10.85 23.59 1.17
C LYS A 177 -12.30 23.66 0.66
N PRO A 178 -13.05 24.78 0.94
CA PRO A 178 -14.41 24.92 0.42
C PRO A 178 -14.40 24.79 -1.10
N SER A 179 -15.28 23.96 -1.65
CA SER A 179 -15.51 23.95 -3.08
C SER A 179 -15.96 25.34 -3.48
N THR A 180 -15.16 26.02 -4.29
CA THR A 180 -15.52 27.33 -4.88
C THR A 180 -16.89 27.16 -5.54
N PRO A 181 -17.91 27.96 -5.20
CA PRO A 181 -19.22 27.85 -5.81
C PRO A 181 -19.06 27.95 -7.33
N LYS A 182 -19.58 26.98 -8.07
CA LYS A 182 -19.64 27.03 -9.53
C LYS A 182 -20.36 28.33 -9.91
N PRO A 183 -19.76 29.22 -10.74
CA PRO A 183 -20.45 30.42 -11.17
C PRO A 183 -21.79 30.04 -11.80
N PRO A 184 -22.86 30.82 -11.55
CA PRO A 184 -24.17 30.55 -12.14
C PRO A 184 -24.04 30.56 -13.65
N PRO A 185 -24.81 29.69 -14.36
CA PRO A 185 -24.77 29.69 -15.82
C PRO A 185 -25.14 31.08 -16.34
N SER A 186 -24.25 31.64 -17.16
CA SER A 186 -24.46 32.91 -17.83
C SER A 186 -25.75 32.83 -18.62
N SER A 187 -26.76 33.60 -18.19
CA SER A 187 -28.00 33.77 -18.93
C SER A 187 -27.66 34.65 -20.13
N ASN A 188 -27.47 34.03 -21.31
CA ASN A 188 -27.36 34.71 -22.57
C ASN A 188 -28.68 35.46 -22.83
N PRO A 189 -28.68 36.80 -22.98
CA PRO A 189 -29.90 37.51 -23.34
C PRO A 189 -30.36 37.09 -24.73
N ARG A 190 -31.57 36.56 -24.81
CA ARG A 190 -32.26 36.23 -26.08
C ARG A 190 -32.38 37.50 -26.91
N PRO A 191 -31.99 37.53 -28.21
CA PRO A 191 -32.25 38.68 -29.08
C PRO A 191 -33.77 38.95 -29.13
N LYS A 192 -34.15 40.22 -28.94
CA LYS A 192 -35.51 40.71 -29.16
C LYS A 192 -35.77 40.66 -30.64
N ASP A 193 -36.80 39.90 -31.05
CA ASP A 193 -37.35 39.93 -32.40
C ASP A 193 -37.85 41.37 -32.70
N ILE A 194 -37.26 41.99 -33.72
CA ILE A 194 -37.74 43.26 -34.26
C ILE A 194 -38.85 42.90 -35.25
N ALA A 195 -40.10 43.18 -34.86
CA ALA A 195 -41.22 43.15 -35.78
C ALA A 195 -41.17 44.42 -36.70
N ILE A 196 -41.25 44.20 -38.01
CA ILE A 196 -41.48 45.24 -39.07
C ILE A 196 -42.98 45.25 -39.40
#